data_b1b6ac0e87edbe2c7ec9ba1e9686066b
#
_entry.id   b1b6ac0e87edbe2c7ec9ba1e9686066b
#
_cell.length_a   1.000
_cell.length_b   1.000
_cell.length_c   1.000
_cell.angle_alpha   90.00
_cell.angle_beta   90.00
_cell.angle_gamma   90.00
#
_symmetry.space_group_name_H-M   'P 1'
#
loop_
_entity.id
_entity.type
_entity.pdbx_description
1 polymer ?
#
loop_
_entity_poly.entity_id
_entity_poly.type
_entity_poly.pdbx_seq_one_letter_code
_entity_poly.pdbx_strand_id
1 'polypeptide(L)'
;MTQYTRNILACFKQATQSEIDHGLTWYADAKSDAQSMADKYELPLHIVVGVIAALSPTNRWERNLIDADNMLGVFTSGGYVESCTPCTYKTMRDKAWSILSSTPHDADAVAFILKGPKITDFFYCIMGEDVCVIDGHAWCIANKDRRTMQEVPSIGKKLRQELQTSYSRAGKKHGMTAYEMQAATWVAWKRIHNV
;
A
#
# COMPACT_ATOMS: atom_id res chain seq x y z
N MET A 1 7.79 -5.28 -25.39
CA MET A 1 6.77 -4.78 -24.43
C MET A 1 5.76 -5.88 -24.19
N THR A 2 5.55 -6.28 -22.92
CA THR A 2 4.59 -7.34 -22.54
C THR A 2 3.14 -6.90 -22.77
N GLN A 3 2.20 -7.85 -22.80
CA GLN A 3 0.76 -7.52 -22.85
C GLN A 3 0.35 -6.73 -21.60
N TYR A 4 0.84 -7.09 -20.42
CA TYR A 4 0.59 -6.37 -19.18
C TYR A 4 1.01 -4.90 -19.27
N THR A 5 2.21 -4.61 -19.74
CA THR A 5 2.68 -3.22 -19.94
C THR A 5 1.77 -2.44 -20.90
N ARG A 6 1.29 -3.07 -22.00
CA ARG A 6 0.35 -2.42 -22.93
C ARG A 6 -0.98 -2.08 -22.26
N ASN A 7 -1.51 -2.99 -21.46
CA ASN A 7 -2.77 -2.81 -20.76
C ASN A 7 -2.69 -1.71 -19.69
N ILE A 8 -1.58 -1.68 -18.91
CA ILE A 8 -1.31 -0.63 -17.91
C ILE A 8 -1.27 0.74 -18.59
N LEU A 9 -0.54 0.86 -19.71
CA LEU A 9 -0.47 2.11 -20.47
C LEU A 9 -1.82 2.48 -21.10
N ALA A 10 -2.63 1.52 -21.48
CA ALA A 10 -3.98 1.78 -22.00
C ALA A 10 -4.93 2.32 -20.92
N CYS A 11 -4.78 1.86 -19.67
CA CYS A 11 -5.48 2.42 -18.53
C CYS A 11 -4.97 3.84 -18.21
N PHE A 12 -3.65 4.03 -18.15
CA PHE A 12 -3.02 5.32 -17.88
C PHE A 12 -3.45 6.40 -18.89
N LYS A 13 -3.57 6.06 -20.16
CA LYS A 13 -4.07 6.99 -21.21
C LYS A 13 -5.50 7.50 -20.98
N GLN A 14 -6.28 6.84 -20.15
CA GLN A 14 -7.65 7.25 -19.80
C GLN A 14 -7.69 8.04 -18.49
N ALA A 15 -6.55 8.18 -17.80
CA ALA A 15 -6.46 9.01 -16.63
C ALA A 15 -6.57 10.49 -17.00
N THR A 16 -7.29 11.24 -16.17
CA THR A 16 -7.30 12.71 -16.24
C THR A 16 -6.01 13.26 -15.63
N GLN A 17 -5.68 14.52 -15.92
CA GLN A 17 -4.50 15.16 -15.33
C GLN A 17 -4.58 15.15 -13.80
N SER A 18 -5.73 15.46 -13.21
CA SER A 18 -5.93 15.43 -11.76
C SER A 18 -5.70 14.04 -11.15
N GLU A 19 -6.05 12.96 -11.86
CA GLU A 19 -5.79 11.58 -11.40
C GLU A 19 -4.30 11.23 -11.48
N ILE A 20 -3.61 11.73 -12.50
CA ILE A 20 -2.15 11.58 -12.64
C ILE A 20 -1.46 12.33 -11.51
N ASP A 21 -1.81 13.60 -11.28
CA ASP A 21 -1.24 14.43 -10.23
C ASP A 21 -1.45 13.80 -8.85
N HIS A 22 -2.66 13.31 -8.57
CA HIS A 22 -2.96 12.57 -7.33
C HIS A 22 -2.12 11.29 -7.21
N GLY A 23 -1.96 10.55 -8.31
CA GLY A 23 -1.12 9.33 -8.29
C GLY A 23 0.36 9.61 -8.04
N LEU A 24 0.86 10.75 -8.53
CA LEU A 24 2.26 11.18 -8.31
C LEU A 24 2.55 11.53 -6.84
N THR A 25 1.58 12.12 -6.13
CA THR A 25 1.78 12.57 -4.73
C THR A 25 1.33 11.53 -3.71
N TRP A 26 0.51 10.55 -4.07
CA TRP A 26 -0.19 9.67 -3.13
C TRP A 26 0.73 9.04 -2.06
N TYR A 27 1.85 8.47 -2.45
CA TYR A 27 2.78 7.83 -1.49
C TYR A 27 3.60 8.85 -0.69
N ALA A 28 3.89 10.01 -1.28
CA ALA A 28 4.53 11.11 -0.55
C ALA A 28 3.61 11.69 0.52
N ASP A 29 2.31 11.86 0.19
CA ASP A 29 1.28 12.29 1.12
C ASP A 29 1.10 11.26 2.24
N ALA A 30 1.02 9.97 1.90
CA ALA A 30 0.94 8.88 2.89
C ALA A 30 2.17 8.84 3.82
N LYS A 31 3.36 9.12 3.31
CA LYS A 31 4.58 9.24 4.13
C LYS A 31 4.53 10.46 5.06
N SER A 32 4.00 11.58 4.57
CA SER A 32 3.82 12.79 5.38
C SER A 32 2.84 12.56 6.53
N ASP A 33 1.71 11.87 6.27
CA ASP A 33 0.75 11.48 7.32
C ASP A 33 1.43 10.58 8.36
N ALA A 34 2.20 9.58 7.92
CA ALA A 34 2.95 8.69 8.81
C ALA A 34 4.01 9.43 9.62
N GLN A 35 4.71 10.41 9.02
CA GLN A 35 5.70 11.23 9.73
C GLN A 35 5.04 12.09 10.82
N SER A 36 3.88 12.67 10.52
CA SER A 36 3.11 13.44 11.51
C SER A 36 2.72 12.60 12.73
N MET A 37 2.35 11.34 12.51
CA MET A 37 2.09 10.40 13.61
C MET A 37 3.39 9.99 14.33
N ALA A 38 4.49 9.79 13.60
CA ALA A 38 5.79 9.46 14.18
C ALA A 38 6.26 10.56 15.15
N ASP A 39 6.14 11.81 14.72
CA ASP A 39 6.48 12.98 15.52
C ASP A 39 5.55 13.12 16.74
N LYS A 40 4.23 12.92 16.55
CA LYS A 40 3.22 12.99 17.62
C LYS A 40 3.46 11.99 18.74
N TYR A 41 3.88 10.77 18.41
CA TYR A 41 4.04 9.68 19.36
C TYR A 41 5.51 9.38 19.73
N GLU A 42 6.45 10.20 19.21
CA GLU A 42 7.90 10.03 19.41
C GLU A 42 8.39 8.62 19.02
N LEU A 43 7.85 8.09 17.91
CA LEU A 43 8.18 6.77 17.39
C LEU A 43 8.96 6.87 16.07
N PRO A 44 9.86 5.93 15.77
CA PRO A 44 10.53 5.87 14.47
C PRO A 44 9.55 5.73 13.32
N LEU A 45 9.77 6.45 12.22
CA LEU A 45 8.88 6.44 11.04
C LEU A 45 8.61 5.01 10.52
N HIS A 46 9.63 4.16 10.44
CA HIS A 46 9.45 2.78 9.95
C HIS A 46 8.51 1.94 10.84
N ILE A 47 8.46 2.19 12.14
CA ILE A 47 7.50 1.56 13.05
C ILE A 47 6.08 1.99 12.70
N VAL A 48 5.85 3.30 12.57
CA VAL A 48 4.53 3.87 12.26
C VAL A 48 4.03 3.41 10.90
N VAL A 49 4.88 3.48 9.86
CA VAL A 49 4.55 2.95 8.52
C VAL A 49 4.26 1.46 8.57
N GLY A 50 4.98 0.69 9.39
CA GLY A 50 4.73 -0.74 9.61
C GLY A 50 3.34 -1.00 10.20
N VAL A 51 2.91 -0.20 11.18
CA VAL A 51 1.55 -0.26 11.77
C VAL A 51 0.49 0.04 10.71
N ILE A 52 0.64 1.16 9.98
CA ILE A 52 -0.27 1.55 8.89
C ILE A 52 -0.38 0.43 7.85
N ALA A 53 0.75 -0.13 7.41
CA ALA A 53 0.78 -1.21 6.43
C ALA A 53 0.11 -2.50 6.94
N ALA A 54 0.34 -2.86 8.21
CA ALA A 54 -0.30 -4.02 8.82
C ALA A 54 -1.82 -3.87 8.91
N LEU A 55 -2.34 -2.66 9.18
CA LEU A 55 -3.77 -2.38 9.33
C LEU A 55 -4.49 -2.12 7.99
N SER A 56 -3.78 -2.06 6.87
CA SER A 56 -4.34 -1.71 5.55
C SER A 56 -5.27 -2.76 4.91
N PRO A 57 -5.17 -4.08 5.16
CA PRO A 57 -6.05 -5.05 4.52
C PRO A 57 -7.52 -4.82 4.86
N THR A 58 -8.38 -4.80 3.82
CA THR A 58 -9.83 -4.56 3.92
C THR A 58 -10.24 -3.21 4.51
N ASN A 59 -9.30 -2.29 4.67
CA ASN A 59 -9.52 -0.98 5.26
C ASN A 59 -9.45 0.13 4.19
N ARG A 60 -10.22 1.20 4.36
CA ARG A 60 -10.11 2.42 3.56
C ARG A 60 -8.99 3.29 4.14
N TRP A 61 -8.35 4.09 3.29
CA TRP A 61 -7.17 4.87 3.70
C TRP A 61 -7.42 5.76 4.92
N GLU A 62 -8.47 6.58 4.87
CA GLU A 62 -8.81 7.50 5.95
C GLU A 62 -9.09 6.77 7.27
N ARG A 63 -9.78 5.62 7.17
CA ARG A 63 -10.05 4.78 8.33
C ARG A 63 -8.78 4.10 8.83
N ASN A 64 -7.90 3.69 7.95
CA ASN A 64 -6.61 3.09 8.30
C ASN A 64 -5.75 4.05 9.12
N LEU A 65 -5.70 5.33 8.74
CA LEU A 65 -5.00 6.37 9.52
C LEU A 65 -5.60 6.54 10.92
N ILE A 66 -6.94 6.58 11.04
CA ILE A 66 -7.62 6.66 12.35
C ILE A 66 -7.29 5.43 13.20
N ASP A 67 -7.34 4.23 12.62
CA ASP A 67 -7.05 2.99 13.33
C ASP A 67 -5.58 2.92 13.77
N ALA A 68 -4.65 3.41 12.94
CA ALA A 68 -3.24 3.52 13.28
C ALA A 68 -3.01 4.52 14.40
N ASP A 69 -3.56 5.73 14.31
CA ASP A 69 -3.45 6.78 15.34
C ASP A 69 -3.98 6.28 16.70
N ASN A 70 -5.14 5.62 16.71
CA ASN A 70 -5.71 5.01 17.91
C ASN A 70 -4.78 3.94 18.51
N MET A 71 -4.22 3.06 17.68
CA MET A 71 -3.33 1.99 18.15
C MET A 71 -2.02 2.54 18.72
N LEU A 72 -1.44 3.54 18.07
CA LEU A 72 -0.24 4.22 18.54
C LEU A 72 -0.50 4.90 19.89
N GLY A 73 -1.64 5.60 20.02
CA GLY A 73 -2.05 6.24 21.28
C GLY A 73 -2.27 5.24 22.42
N VAL A 74 -2.94 4.11 22.16
CA VAL A 74 -3.11 3.05 23.17
C VAL A 74 -1.76 2.47 23.59
N PHE A 75 -0.86 2.19 22.64
CA PHE A 75 0.44 1.63 22.93
C PHE A 75 1.31 2.58 23.76
N THR A 76 1.43 3.85 23.35
CA THR A 76 2.28 4.84 24.06
C THR A 76 1.73 5.23 25.43
N SER A 77 0.44 5.07 25.66
CA SER A 77 -0.17 5.25 27.00
C SER A 77 -0.07 4.02 27.91
N GLY A 78 0.60 2.95 27.48
CA GLY A 78 0.75 1.71 28.26
C GLY A 78 -0.50 0.82 28.28
N GLY A 79 -1.39 0.99 27.31
CA GLY A 79 -2.59 0.16 27.14
C GLY A 79 -2.32 -1.22 26.55
N TYR A 80 -3.39 -1.95 26.23
CA TYR A 80 -3.33 -3.33 25.74
C TYR A 80 -3.95 -3.44 24.34
N VAL A 81 -3.48 -4.43 23.56
CA VAL A 81 -3.97 -4.69 22.19
C VAL A 81 -5.48 -4.93 22.12
N GLU A 82 -6.08 -5.49 23.15
CA GLU A 82 -7.51 -5.74 23.26
C GLU A 82 -8.36 -4.46 23.24
N SER A 83 -7.78 -3.33 23.63
CA SER A 83 -8.43 -2.01 23.58
C SER A 83 -8.49 -1.44 22.15
N CYS A 84 -7.77 -2.04 21.20
CA CYS A 84 -7.75 -1.61 19.80
C CYS A 84 -8.75 -2.42 18.97
N THR A 85 -9.67 -1.74 18.27
CA THR A 85 -10.69 -2.36 17.42
C THR A 85 -10.61 -1.82 15.97
N PRO A 86 -9.49 -2.04 15.26
CA PRO A 86 -9.34 -1.54 13.90
C PRO A 86 -10.29 -2.25 12.91
N CYS A 87 -10.60 -1.56 11.82
CA CYS A 87 -11.47 -2.05 10.74
C CYS A 87 -10.73 -3.04 9.83
N THR A 88 -10.11 -4.07 10.42
CA THR A 88 -9.35 -5.11 9.71
C THR A 88 -9.41 -6.44 10.49
N TYR A 89 -8.72 -7.47 9.97
CA TYR A 89 -8.67 -8.78 10.63
C TYR A 89 -7.89 -8.72 11.96
N LYS A 90 -8.34 -9.51 12.94
CA LYS A 90 -7.64 -9.66 14.23
C LYS A 90 -6.15 -9.96 14.06
N THR A 91 -5.80 -10.84 13.11
CA THR A 91 -4.40 -11.19 12.80
C THR A 91 -3.58 -10.00 12.32
N MET A 92 -4.21 -9.01 11.65
CA MET A 92 -3.54 -7.79 11.21
C MET A 92 -3.35 -6.81 12.37
N ARG A 93 -4.35 -6.67 13.24
CA ARG A 93 -4.23 -5.94 14.51
C ARG A 93 -3.08 -6.48 15.36
N ASP A 94 -3.06 -7.80 15.57
CA ASP A 94 -2.04 -8.43 16.40
C ASP A 94 -0.63 -8.29 15.77
N LYS A 95 -0.54 -8.29 14.44
CA LYS A 95 0.70 -8.01 13.71
C LYS A 95 1.17 -6.56 13.90
N ALA A 96 0.28 -5.58 13.78
CA ALA A 96 0.60 -4.17 14.03
C ALA A 96 1.10 -3.97 15.47
N TRP A 97 0.43 -4.60 16.43
CA TRP A 97 0.87 -4.59 17.83
C TRP A 97 2.23 -5.25 18.04
N SER A 98 2.50 -6.34 17.32
CA SER A 98 3.81 -7.01 17.37
C SER A 98 4.95 -6.11 16.88
N ILE A 99 4.70 -5.28 15.86
CA ILE A 99 5.67 -4.29 15.39
C ILE A 99 5.99 -3.28 16.50
N LEU A 100 4.97 -2.75 17.17
CA LEU A 100 5.14 -1.81 18.28
C LEU A 100 5.90 -2.45 19.45
N SER A 101 5.50 -3.65 19.87
CA SER A 101 6.06 -4.32 21.05
C SER A 101 7.48 -4.83 20.86
N SER A 102 7.85 -5.22 19.64
CA SER A 102 9.19 -5.73 19.32
C SER A 102 10.21 -4.61 19.00
N THR A 103 9.71 -3.39 18.75
CA THR A 103 10.54 -2.22 18.40
C THR A 103 11.66 -2.56 17.40
N PRO A 104 11.30 -3.05 16.18
CA PRO A 104 12.30 -3.42 15.19
C PRO A 104 13.20 -2.23 14.86
N HIS A 105 14.49 -2.49 14.71
CA HIS A 105 15.52 -1.45 14.60
C HIS A 105 15.62 -0.82 13.23
N ASP A 106 15.05 -1.46 12.18
CA ASP A 106 15.07 -0.96 10.81
C ASP A 106 13.86 -1.43 9.99
N ALA A 107 13.79 -0.98 8.75
CA ALA A 107 12.72 -1.30 7.81
C ALA A 107 12.66 -2.80 7.46
N ASP A 108 13.79 -3.47 7.34
CA ASP A 108 13.84 -4.90 6.99
C ASP A 108 13.31 -5.77 8.13
N ALA A 109 13.58 -5.39 9.38
CA ALA A 109 13.00 -6.06 10.55
C ALA A 109 11.47 -5.88 10.61
N VAL A 110 10.93 -4.69 10.25
CA VAL A 110 9.49 -4.49 10.11
C VAL A 110 8.92 -5.36 8.99
N ALA A 111 9.55 -5.38 7.81
CA ALA A 111 9.14 -6.19 6.68
C ALA A 111 9.10 -7.70 7.02
N PHE A 112 10.04 -8.16 7.83
CA PHE A 112 10.06 -9.53 8.35
C PHE A 112 8.85 -9.87 9.22
N ILE A 113 8.36 -8.93 10.01
CA ILE A 113 7.12 -9.10 10.81
C ILE A 113 5.89 -9.06 9.89
N LEU A 114 5.85 -8.16 8.91
CA LEU A 114 4.73 -8.01 7.97
C LEU A 114 4.47 -9.29 7.17
N LYS A 115 5.48 -9.94 6.64
CA LYS A 115 5.46 -11.24 5.90
C LYS A 115 4.56 -11.33 4.66
N GLY A 116 3.46 -10.61 4.58
CA GLY A 116 2.55 -10.64 3.45
C GLY A 116 3.07 -9.79 2.29
N PRO A 117 3.29 -10.32 1.07
CA PRO A 117 3.94 -9.56 0.00
C PRO A 117 3.21 -8.25 -0.35
N LYS A 118 1.88 -8.21 -0.29
CA LYS A 118 1.10 -6.98 -0.56
C LYS A 118 1.37 -5.89 0.49
N ILE A 119 1.31 -6.24 1.77
CA ILE A 119 1.49 -5.25 2.86
C ILE A 119 2.95 -4.86 3.01
N THR A 120 3.87 -5.75 2.68
CA THR A 120 5.32 -5.45 2.66
C THR A 120 5.66 -4.51 1.50
N ASP A 121 5.14 -4.76 0.29
CA ASP A 121 5.30 -3.84 -0.84
C ASP A 121 4.69 -2.47 -0.52
N PHE A 122 3.52 -2.43 0.15
CA PHE A 122 2.87 -1.19 0.56
C PHE A 122 3.71 -0.40 1.58
N PHE A 123 4.27 -1.08 2.55
CA PHE A 123 5.22 -0.52 3.50
C PHE A 123 6.42 0.13 2.79
N TYR A 124 7.07 -0.59 1.89
CA TYR A 124 8.22 -0.07 1.17
C TYR A 124 7.88 1.10 0.24
N CYS A 125 6.69 1.10 -0.41
CA CYS A 125 6.24 2.24 -1.20
C CYS A 125 6.09 3.51 -0.33
N ILE A 126 5.49 3.41 0.86
CA ILE A 126 5.36 4.57 1.78
C ILE A 126 6.74 5.00 2.29
N MET A 127 7.67 4.07 2.51
CA MET A 127 9.06 4.40 2.88
C MET A 127 9.82 5.12 1.76
N GLY A 128 9.37 5.01 0.51
CA GLY A 128 9.94 5.69 -0.67
C GLY A 128 10.77 4.78 -1.59
N GLU A 129 10.68 3.45 -1.40
CA GLU A 129 11.33 2.48 -2.28
C GLU A 129 10.56 2.33 -3.60
N ASP A 130 11.28 2.26 -4.74
CA ASP A 130 10.66 2.06 -6.06
C ASP A 130 10.22 0.60 -6.27
N VAL A 131 9.24 0.20 -5.48
CA VAL A 131 8.50 -1.06 -5.62
C VAL A 131 7.07 -0.77 -6.07
N CYS A 132 6.25 -1.80 -6.26
CA CYS A 132 4.88 -1.64 -6.72
C CYS A 132 3.96 -2.62 -6.00
N VAL A 133 2.90 -2.10 -5.39
CA VAL A 133 1.88 -2.93 -4.74
C VAL A 133 1.05 -3.64 -5.80
N ILE A 134 1.12 -4.97 -5.84
CA ILE A 134 0.26 -5.78 -6.70
C ILE A 134 -0.91 -6.32 -5.89
N ASP A 135 -2.01 -5.61 -5.95
CA ASP A 135 -3.31 -6.01 -5.41
C ASP A 135 -4.26 -6.50 -6.51
N GLY A 136 -5.52 -6.75 -6.15
CA GLY A 136 -6.52 -7.18 -7.11
C GLY A 136 -6.79 -6.16 -8.22
N HIS A 137 -6.77 -4.86 -7.91
CA HIS A 137 -6.96 -3.82 -8.93
C HIS A 137 -5.77 -3.73 -9.87
N ALA A 138 -4.55 -3.78 -9.35
CA ALA A 138 -3.34 -3.81 -10.16
C ALA A 138 -3.32 -5.02 -11.11
N TRP A 139 -3.78 -6.18 -10.62
CA TRP A 139 -3.97 -7.35 -11.47
C TRP A 139 -5.02 -7.12 -12.57
N CYS A 140 -6.19 -6.58 -12.22
CA CYS A 140 -7.28 -6.27 -13.17
C CYS A 140 -6.81 -5.31 -14.28
N ILE A 141 -6.11 -4.25 -13.92
CA ILE A 141 -5.54 -3.26 -14.84
C ILE A 141 -4.57 -3.95 -15.81
N ALA A 142 -3.62 -4.72 -15.27
CA ALA A 142 -2.60 -5.38 -16.07
C ALA A 142 -3.17 -6.45 -17.02
N ASN A 143 -4.26 -7.11 -16.63
CA ASN A 143 -4.95 -8.10 -17.46
C ASN A 143 -6.02 -7.49 -18.36
N LYS A 144 -6.40 -6.21 -18.15
CA LYS A 144 -7.56 -5.57 -18.80
C LYS A 144 -8.83 -6.40 -18.58
N ASP A 145 -8.99 -6.92 -17.37
CA ASP A 145 -10.04 -7.85 -16.98
C ASP A 145 -10.66 -7.38 -15.66
N ARG A 146 -11.88 -6.82 -15.72
CA ARG A 146 -12.59 -6.36 -14.53
C ARG A 146 -13.17 -7.53 -13.77
N ARG A 147 -12.64 -7.76 -12.56
CA ARG A 147 -13.14 -8.76 -11.62
C ARG A 147 -13.43 -8.13 -10.27
N THR A 148 -14.32 -8.76 -9.52
CA THR A 148 -14.44 -8.49 -8.09
C THR A 148 -13.18 -8.98 -7.36
N MET A 149 -12.91 -8.46 -6.18
CA MET A 149 -11.73 -8.88 -5.40
C MET A 149 -11.74 -10.37 -5.03
N GLN A 150 -12.93 -10.99 -5.00
CA GLN A 150 -13.08 -12.42 -4.75
C GLN A 150 -12.77 -13.29 -5.98
N GLU A 151 -12.95 -12.75 -7.18
CA GLU A 151 -12.71 -13.46 -8.46
C GLU A 151 -11.26 -13.32 -8.95
N VAL A 152 -10.50 -12.36 -8.40
CA VAL A 152 -9.09 -12.21 -8.73
C VAL A 152 -8.33 -13.45 -8.26
N PRO A 153 -7.56 -14.13 -9.15
CA PRO A 153 -6.83 -15.32 -8.76
C PRO A 153 -5.72 -14.99 -7.74
N SER A 154 -5.28 -16.00 -7.01
CA SER A 154 -4.11 -15.86 -6.14
C SER A 154 -2.87 -15.43 -6.94
N ILE A 155 -2.24 -14.34 -6.51
CA ILE A 155 -1.09 -13.74 -7.18
C ILE A 155 0.19 -14.33 -6.59
N GLY A 156 0.66 -15.42 -7.18
CA GLY A 156 1.90 -16.08 -6.77
C GLY A 156 3.16 -15.24 -7.08
N LYS A 157 4.28 -15.63 -6.50
CA LYS A 157 5.56 -14.88 -6.57
C LYS A 157 5.99 -14.54 -8.01
N LYS A 158 5.92 -15.49 -8.94
CA LYS A 158 6.33 -15.29 -10.34
C LYS A 158 5.46 -14.24 -11.04
N LEU A 159 4.12 -14.38 -10.94
CA LEU A 159 3.18 -13.43 -11.53
C LEU A 159 3.34 -12.03 -10.93
N ARG A 160 3.50 -11.94 -9.61
CA ARG A 160 3.77 -10.66 -8.94
C ARG A 160 4.98 -9.95 -9.53
N GLN A 161 6.09 -10.66 -9.69
CA GLN A 161 7.33 -10.13 -10.22
C GLN A 161 7.19 -9.68 -11.70
N GLU A 162 6.43 -10.43 -12.51
CA GLU A 162 6.11 -10.05 -13.89
C GLU A 162 5.27 -8.76 -13.95
N LEU A 163 4.28 -8.63 -13.06
CA LEU A 163 3.43 -7.45 -12.97
C LEU A 163 4.22 -6.24 -12.47
N GLN A 164 5.01 -6.36 -11.41
CA GLN A 164 5.90 -5.30 -10.92
C GLN A 164 6.85 -4.80 -12.01
N THR A 165 7.49 -5.71 -12.74
CA THR A 165 8.34 -5.38 -13.89
C THR A 165 7.55 -4.65 -14.97
N SER A 166 6.29 -5.00 -15.18
CA SER A 166 5.44 -4.37 -16.20
C SER A 166 4.99 -2.96 -15.80
N TYR A 167 4.71 -2.71 -14.51
CA TYR A 167 4.46 -1.38 -13.97
C TYR A 167 5.72 -0.49 -14.04
N SER A 168 6.88 -1.01 -13.64
CA SER A 168 8.15 -0.29 -13.76
C SER A 168 8.45 0.13 -15.21
N ARG A 169 8.25 -0.78 -16.17
CA ARG A 169 8.41 -0.46 -17.60
C ARG A 169 7.41 0.58 -18.10
N ALA A 170 6.16 0.54 -17.59
CA ALA A 170 5.16 1.53 -17.94
C ALA A 170 5.52 2.90 -17.36
N GLY A 171 5.91 2.96 -16.08
CA GLY A 171 6.32 4.18 -15.39
C GLY A 171 7.51 4.86 -16.09
N LYS A 172 8.57 4.12 -16.37
CA LYS A 172 9.76 4.63 -17.08
C LYS A 172 9.46 5.32 -18.42
N LYS A 173 8.40 4.93 -19.11
CA LYS A 173 7.98 5.60 -20.37
C LYS A 173 7.39 6.99 -20.15
N HIS A 174 6.96 7.30 -18.95
CA HIS A 174 6.34 8.55 -18.57
C HIS A 174 7.16 9.33 -17.52
N GLY A 175 8.39 8.89 -17.24
CA GLY A 175 9.24 9.53 -16.22
C GLY A 175 8.75 9.29 -14.78
N MET A 176 8.00 8.21 -14.56
CA MET A 176 7.38 7.84 -13.28
C MET A 176 8.04 6.61 -12.69
N THR A 177 8.00 6.48 -11.38
CA THR A 177 8.31 5.24 -10.65
C THR A 177 7.23 4.17 -10.88
N ALA A 178 7.50 2.93 -10.45
CA ALA A 178 6.52 1.85 -10.55
C ALA A 178 5.29 2.11 -9.68
N TYR A 179 5.47 2.63 -8.47
CA TYR A 179 4.36 2.93 -7.56
C TYR A 179 3.52 4.13 -7.99
N GLU A 180 4.12 5.19 -8.56
CA GLU A 180 3.38 6.32 -9.12
C GLU A 180 2.50 5.89 -10.30
N MET A 181 3.05 5.09 -11.22
CA MET A 181 2.28 4.51 -12.33
C MET A 181 1.14 3.62 -11.80
N GLN A 182 1.38 2.84 -10.75
CA GLN A 182 0.37 2.00 -10.12
C GLN A 182 -0.71 2.87 -9.47
N ALA A 183 -0.36 3.90 -8.71
CA ALA A 183 -1.32 4.79 -8.05
C ALA A 183 -2.17 5.56 -9.06
N ALA A 184 -1.58 6.18 -10.08
CA ALA A 184 -2.32 6.91 -11.13
C ALA A 184 -3.30 6.01 -11.89
N THR A 185 -2.89 4.80 -12.26
CA THR A 185 -3.77 3.86 -12.94
C THR A 185 -4.84 3.30 -12.01
N TRP A 186 -4.57 3.15 -10.71
CA TRP A 186 -5.56 2.72 -9.73
C TRP A 186 -6.67 3.76 -9.54
N VAL A 187 -6.34 5.05 -9.46
CA VAL A 187 -7.32 6.15 -9.37
C VAL A 187 -8.20 6.17 -10.62
N ALA A 188 -7.59 6.14 -11.80
CA ALA A 188 -8.33 6.11 -13.07
C ALA A 188 -9.23 4.87 -13.21
N TRP A 189 -8.72 3.69 -12.82
CA TRP A 189 -9.47 2.43 -12.84
C TRP A 189 -10.71 2.48 -11.95
N LYS A 190 -10.58 3.02 -10.75
CA LYS A 190 -11.72 3.18 -9.83
C LYS A 190 -12.82 4.03 -10.42
N ARG A 191 -12.50 5.17 -11.04
CA ARG A 191 -13.48 6.02 -11.73
C ARG A 191 -14.10 5.29 -12.92
N ILE A 192 -13.28 4.67 -13.79
CA ILE A 192 -13.77 4.01 -15.02
C ILE A 192 -14.76 2.89 -14.69
N HIS A 193 -14.54 2.18 -13.60
CA HIS A 193 -15.33 1.01 -13.24
C HIS A 193 -16.28 1.21 -12.05
N ASN A 194 -16.29 2.40 -11.48
CA ASN A 194 -17.11 2.76 -10.31
C ASN A 194 -16.92 1.78 -9.13
N VAL A 195 -15.67 1.58 -8.70
CA VAL A 195 -15.27 0.62 -7.63
C VAL A 195 -14.41 1.31 -6.55
#